data_4a3825ebef80da1c8afb5b208bc1f97a
#
_entry.id   4a3825ebef80da1c8afb5b208bc1f97a
#
_cell.length_a   1.000
_cell.length_b   1.000
_cell.length_c   1.000
_cell.angle_alpha   90.00
_cell.angle_beta   90.00
_cell.angle_gamma   90.00
#
_symmetry.space_group_name_H-M   'P 1'
#
loop_
_entity.id
_entity.type
_entity.pdbx_description
1 polymer ?
#
loop_
_entity_poly.entity_id
_entity_poly.type
_entity_poly.pdbx_seq_one_letter_code
_entity_poly.pdbx_strand_id
1 'polypeptide(L)'
;ALVTNIIDTFHGNISRAGVSSLVCLFGALISMIFTTNFGWILFDLVDHYISNYLILAIGLMQCVSVGWFFEKETTAAMSPNHAKSLKWMGLLYWLPVIAITFYSNFAFSQEYLFIAGYLIIFVVFISLVISWMISDMPFELWYHEIMLCGVDKLSMSITSLSNSDGSRSWWMLLFEGYFAITIKFVNPAVLCHLIITNLKADLDVPYAEQPQ
;
A
#
# COMPACT_ATOMS: atom_id res chain seq x y z
N ALA A 1 -3.89 -3.75 -19.96
CA ALA A 1 -3.05 -2.96 -19.04
C ALA A 1 -1.60 -2.87 -19.52
N LEU A 2 -0.82 -3.98 -19.63
CA LEU A 2 0.63 -3.96 -19.96
C LEU A 2 0.92 -3.32 -21.33
N VAL A 3 0.19 -3.75 -22.38
CA VAL A 3 0.32 -3.19 -23.73
C VAL A 3 -0.02 -1.69 -23.75
N THR A 4 -1.05 -1.27 -23.01
CA THR A 4 -1.45 0.14 -22.92
C THR A 4 -0.36 0.97 -22.27
N ASN A 5 0.19 0.52 -21.13
CA ASN A 5 1.28 1.21 -20.44
C ASN A 5 2.53 1.35 -21.30
N ILE A 6 2.87 0.32 -22.08
CA ILE A 6 4.02 0.38 -23.01
C ILE A 6 3.77 1.43 -24.10
N ILE A 7 2.57 1.46 -24.71
CA ILE A 7 2.23 2.42 -25.76
C ILE A 7 2.25 3.86 -25.22
N ASP A 8 1.72 4.09 -24.04
CA ASP A 8 1.67 5.40 -23.38
C ASP A 8 3.08 5.90 -23.05
N THR A 9 3.99 5.00 -22.64
CA THR A 9 5.39 5.34 -22.35
C THR A 9 6.16 5.73 -23.63
N PHE A 10 5.89 5.08 -24.77
CA PHE A 10 6.55 5.35 -26.05
C PHE A 10 5.83 6.40 -26.92
N HIS A 11 4.93 7.21 -26.35
CA HIS A 11 4.25 8.34 -27.03
C HIS A 11 3.55 7.99 -28.36
N GLY A 12 3.00 6.79 -28.48
CA GLY A 12 2.09 6.43 -29.56
C GLY A 12 2.74 6.14 -30.93
N ASN A 13 4.06 6.16 -31.05
CA ASN A 13 4.77 5.88 -32.32
C ASN A 13 4.79 4.39 -32.71
N ILE A 14 4.25 3.51 -31.88
CA ILE A 14 4.31 2.06 -32.07
C ILE A 14 2.87 1.53 -32.27
N SER A 15 2.67 0.66 -33.25
CA SER A 15 1.36 0.07 -33.51
C SER A 15 0.96 -0.88 -32.37
N ARG A 16 -0.29 -0.79 -31.91
CA ARG A 16 -0.85 -1.68 -30.86
C ARG A 16 -0.68 -3.15 -31.18
N ALA A 17 -0.88 -3.51 -32.47
CA ALA A 17 -0.72 -4.88 -32.93
C ALA A 17 0.73 -5.37 -32.80
N GLY A 18 1.71 -4.53 -33.13
CA GLY A 18 3.14 -4.87 -33.01
C GLY A 18 3.56 -5.11 -31.56
N VAL A 19 3.15 -4.22 -30.63
CA VAL A 19 3.44 -4.38 -29.20
C VAL A 19 2.78 -5.63 -28.64
N SER A 20 1.50 -5.86 -28.98
CA SER A 20 0.78 -7.06 -28.54
C SER A 20 1.44 -8.34 -29.04
N SER A 21 1.81 -8.40 -30.33
CA SER A 21 2.49 -9.57 -30.91
C SER A 21 3.86 -9.82 -30.23
N LEU A 22 4.61 -8.78 -29.94
CA LEU A 22 5.90 -8.87 -29.29
C LEU A 22 5.76 -9.39 -27.85
N VAL A 23 4.79 -8.87 -27.09
CA VAL A 23 4.49 -9.34 -25.72
C VAL A 23 4.05 -10.80 -25.73
N CYS A 24 3.19 -11.21 -26.68
CA CYS A 24 2.76 -12.60 -26.81
C CYS A 24 3.92 -13.53 -27.18
N LEU A 25 4.82 -13.09 -28.06
CA LEU A 25 5.99 -13.88 -28.46
C LEU A 25 6.93 -14.08 -27.27
N PHE A 26 7.25 -13.03 -26.53
CA PHE A 26 8.05 -13.13 -25.31
C PHE A 26 7.37 -14.02 -24.25
N GLY A 27 6.08 -13.86 -24.06
CA GLY A 27 5.29 -14.72 -23.15
C GLY A 27 5.35 -16.20 -23.56
N ALA A 28 5.22 -16.49 -24.85
CA ALA A 28 5.33 -17.86 -25.38
C ALA A 28 6.74 -18.45 -25.16
N LEU A 29 7.79 -17.68 -25.40
CA LEU A 29 9.18 -18.13 -25.18
C LEU A 29 9.44 -18.45 -23.69
N ILE A 30 8.99 -17.57 -22.79
CA ILE A 30 9.10 -17.82 -21.34
C ILE A 30 8.28 -19.05 -20.93
N SER A 31 7.07 -19.19 -21.49
CA SER A 31 6.18 -20.31 -21.21
C SER A 31 6.79 -21.67 -21.59
N MET A 32 7.65 -21.73 -22.63
CA MET A 32 8.35 -22.96 -23.00
C MET A 32 9.27 -23.49 -21.89
N ILE A 33 9.82 -22.62 -21.05
CA ILE A 33 10.68 -23.03 -19.93
C ILE A 33 9.86 -23.84 -18.91
N PHE A 34 8.60 -23.41 -18.67
CA PHE A 34 7.71 -24.06 -17.72
C PHE A 34 7.11 -25.39 -18.22
N THR A 35 7.25 -25.73 -19.51
CA THR A 35 6.79 -27.02 -20.05
C THR A 35 7.80 -28.15 -19.85
N THR A 36 9.01 -27.86 -19.35
CA THR A 36 10.03 -28.87 -19.05
C THR A 36 9.78 -29.52 -17.69
N ASN A 37 10.36 -30.70 -17.43
CA ASN A 37 10.29 -31.34 -16.12
C ASN A 37 10.85 -30.47 -14.98
N PHE A 38 11.80 -29.61 -15.27
CA PHE A 38 12.33 -28.63 -14.33
C PHE A 38 11.36 -27.44 -14.15
N GLY A 39 10.53 -27.20 -15.16
CA GLY A 39 9.58 -26.07 -15.17
C GLY A 39 8.55 -26.14 -14.07
N TRP A 40 8.15 -27.34 -13.63
CA TRP A 40 7.23 -27.51 -12.51
C TRP A 40 7.81 -26.97 -11.19
N ILE A 41 9.05 -27.36 -10.90
CA ILE A 41 9.76 -26.89 -9.68
C ILE A 41 9.99 -25.37 -9.74
N LEU A 42 10.36 -24.86 -10.93
CA LEU A 42 10.56 -23.44 -11.14
C LEU A 42 9.23 -22.67 -10.99
N PHE A 43 8.13 -23.21 -11.50
CA PHE A 43 6.81 -22.61 -11.39
C PHE A 43 6.38 -22.48 -9.92
N ASP A 44 6.50 -23.56 -9.16
CA ASP A 44 6.14 -23.59 -7.75
C ASP A 44 6.99 -22.61 -6.92
N LEU A 45 8.31 -22.55 -7.19
CA LEU A 45 9.21 -21.59 -6.56
C LEU A 45 8.83 -20.14 -6.90
N VAL A 46 8.58 -19.85 -8.17
CA VAL A 46 8.21 -18.51 -8.64
C VAL A 46 6.86 -18.09 -8.07
N ASP A 47 5.88 -19.02 -8.04
CA ASP A 47 4.55 -18.75 -7.47
C ASP A 47 4.63 -18.42 -5.98
N HIS A 48 5.42 -19.17 -5.22
CA HIS A 48 5.66 -18.91 -3.80
C HIS A 48 6.19 -17.49 -3.55
N TYR A 49 7.25 -17.07 -4.27
CA TYR A 49 7.84 -15.74 -4.07
C TYR A 49 6.96 -14.60 -4.60
N ILE A 50 6.25 -14.82 -5.70
CA ILE A 50 5.32 -13.82 -6.23
C ILE A 50 4.16 -13.60 -5.26
N SER A 51 3.53 -14.67 -4.78
CA SER A 51 2.35 -14.60 -3.93
C SER A 51 2.68 -14.06 -2.53
N ASN A 52 3.78 -14.50 -1.94
CA ASN A 52 4.12 -14.16 -0.56
C ASN A 52 4.88 -12.84 -0.39
N TYR A 53 5.59 -12.37 -1.42
CA TYR A 53 6.42 -11.17 -1.31
C TYR A 53 6.08 -10.11 -2.34
N LEU A 54 6.04 -10.46 -3.62
CA LEU A 54 5.94 -9.46 -4.69
C LEU A 54 4.58 -8.74 -4.66
N ILE A 55 3.48 -9.49 -4.55
CA ILE A 55 2.12 -8.92 -4.49
C ILE A 55 1.96 -8.04 -3.25
N LEU A 56 2.44 -8.50 -2.09
CA LEU A 56 2.39 -7.72 -0.84
C LEU A 56 3.25 -6.45 -0.93
N ALA A 57 4.46 -6.55 -1.51
CA ALA A 57 5.34 -5.40 -1.72
C ALA A 57 4.73 -4.36 -2.68
N ILE A 58 4.13 -4.80 -3.79
CA ILE A 58 3.43 -3.91 -4.72
C ILE A 58 2.24 -3.24 -4.01
N GLY A 59 1.43 -3.99 -3.26
CA GLY A 59 0.32 -3.45 -2.50
C GLY A 59 0.78 -2.41 -1.46
N LEU A 60 1.87 -2.70 -0.75
CA LEU A 60 2.49 -1.76 0.19
C LEU A 60 2.96 -0.48 -0.51
N MET A 61 3.67 -0.60 -1.62
CA MET A 61 4.15 0.54 -2.39
C MET A 61 3.00 1.40 -2.94
N GLN A 62 1.91 0.78 -3.38
CA GLN A 62 0.70 1.51 -3.81
C GLN A 62 0.07 2.29 -2.66
N CYS A 63 -0.10 1.67 -1.48
CA CYS A 63 -0.65 2.35 -0.30
C CYS A 63 0.25 3.51 0.16
N VAL A 64 1.57 3.31 0.16
CA VAL A 64 2.55 4.35 0.51
C VAL A 64 2.53 5.48 -0.53
N SER A 65 2.48 5.16 -1.82
CA SER A 65 2.44 6.17 -2.89
C SER A 65 1.18 7.04 -2.78
N VAL A 66 0.01 6.43 -2.66
CA VAL A 66 -1.27 7.15 -2.58
C VAL A 66 -1.41 7.89 -1.24
N GLY A 67 -1.12 7.22 -0.13
CA GLY A 67 -1.36 7.78 1.20
C GLY A 67 -0.32 8.78 1.69
N TRP A 68 0.95 8.72 1.19
CA TRP A 68 2.06 9.46 1.76
C TRP A 68 2.88 10.28 0.76
N PHE A 69 3.03 9.80 -0.50
CA PHE A 69 3.85 10.51 -1.49
C PHE A 69 3.06 11.51 -2.33
N PHE A 70 1.82 11.21 -2.69
CA PHE A 70 0.96 12.15 -3.43
C PHE A 70 0.71 13.45 -2.68
N GLU A 71 0.83 13.41 -1.37
CA GLU A 71 0.67 14.53 -0.47
C GLU A 71 1.84 15.53 -0.54
N LYS A 72 3.06 15.08 -0.86
CA LYS A 72 4.24 15.96 -0.87
C LYS A 72 4.21 17.07 -1.92
N GLU A 73 3.64 16.81 -3.09
CA GLU A 73 3.56 17.83 -4.16
C GLU A 73 2.53 18.92 -3.83
N THR A 74 1.42 18.55 -3.21
CA THR A 74 0.40 19.50 -2.74
C THR A 74 0.87 20.27 -1.51
N THR A 75 1.61 19.63 -0.62
CA THR A 75 2.08 20.22 0.64
C THR A 75 3.28 21.14 0.45
N ALA A 76 4.07 21.00 -0.61
CA ALA A 76 5.15 21.95 -0.96
C ALA A 76 4.61 23.35 -1.27
N ALA A 77 3.34 23.47 -1.66
CA ALA A 77 2.64 24.74 -1.87
C ALA A 77 1.95 25.28 -0.60
N MET A 78 1.92 24.50 0.49
CA MET A 78 1.22 24.82 1.74
C MET A 78 2.15 25.43 2.80
N SER A 79 1.55 25.91 3.88
CA SER A 79 2.24 26.50 5.04
C SER A 79 3.31 25.56 5.62
N PRO A 80 4.47 26.08 6.12
CA PRO A 80 5.55 25.28 6.71
C PRO A 80 5.10 24.42 7.90
N ASN A 81 4.05 24.80 8.61
CA ASN A 81 3.48 24.02 9.70
C ASN A 81 2.78 22.75 9.23
N HIS A 82 2.14 22.78 8.05
CA HIS A 82 1.54 21.59 7.43
C HIS A 82 2.59 20.52 7.10
N ALA A 83 3.66 20.94 6.42
CA ALA A 83 4.74 20.04 6.06
C ALA A 83 5.40 19.41 7.30
N LYS A 84 5.52 20.19 8.40
CA LYS A 84 6.04 19.72 9.67
C LYS A 84 5.09 18.70 10.33
N SER A 85 3.80 19.00 10.39
CA SER A 85 2.77 18.11 10.94
C SER A 85 2.74 16.76 10.21
N LEU A 86 2.75 16.78 8.88
CA LEU A 86 2.78 15.60 8.05
C LEU A 86 4.02 14.74 8.28
N LYS A 87 5.19 15.39 8.34
CA LYS A 87 6.46 14.70 8.61
C LYS A 87 6.45 14.00 9.96
N TRP A 88 5.96 14.68 11.01
CA TRP A 88 5.86 14.08 12.34
C TRP A 88 4.83 12.94 12.38
N MET A 89 3.70 13.09 11.73
CA MET A 89 2.70 12.01 11.60
C MET A 89 3.32 10.76 10.96
N GLY A 90 4.06 10.94 9.85
CA GLY A 90 4.73 9.84 9.19
C GLY A 90 5.77 9.17 10.06
N LEU A 91 6.63 9.93 10.73
CA LEU A 91 7.68 9.39 11.58
C LEU A 91 7.10 8.66 12.80
N LEU A 92 6.11 9.25 13.46
CA LEU A 92 5.42 8.66 14.62
C LEU A 92 4.57 7.43 14.26
N TYR A 93 4.16 7.29 13.01
CA TYR A 93 3.47 6.11 12.52
C TYR A 93 4.45 5.01 12.09
N TRP A 94 5.35 5.30 11.16
CA TRP A 94 6.19 4.26 10.53
C TRP A 94 7.18 3.61 11.48
N LEU A 95 7.88 4.39 12.33
CA LEU A 95 8.86 3.84 13.25
C LEU A 95 8.25 2.83 14.25
N PRO A 96 7.18 3.17 15.00
CA PRO A 96 6.58 2.21 15.91
C PRO A 96 5.90 1.03 15.20
N VAL A 97 5.25 1.24 14.05
CA VAL A 97 4.61 0.14 13.31
C VAL A 97 5.64 -0.89 12.88
N ILE A 98 6.76 -0.48 12.29
CA ILE A 98 7.84 -1.39 11.90
C ILE A 98 8.44 -2.07 13.14
N ALA A 99 8.68 -1.33 14.23
CA ALA A 99 9.23 -1.90 15.47
C ALA A 99 8.27 -2.93 16.09
N ILE A 100 6.98 -2.62 16.18
CA ILE A 100 5.96 -3.52 16.74
C ILE A 100 5.82 -4.77 15.86
N THR A 101 5.75 -4.62 14.53
CA THR A 101 5.61 -5.75 13.62
C THR A 101 6.84 -6.66 13.68
N PHE A 102 8.04 -6.08 13.71
CA PHE A 102 9.26 -6.85 13.86
C PHE A 102 9.32 -7.56 15.21
N TYR A 103 9.09 -6.84 16.30
CA TYR A 103 9.15 -7.39 17.65
C TYR A 103 8.11 -8.46 17.90
N SER A 104 6.87 -8.29 17.43
CA SER A 104 5.80 -9.28 17.57
C SER A 104 6.11 -10.59 16.86
N ASN A 105 6.80 -10.56 15.72
CA ASN A 105 7.16 -11.76 14.98
C ASN A 105 8.37 -12.49 15.56
N PHE A 106 9.37 -11.76 16.06
CA PHE A 106 10.64 -12.38 16.51
C PHE A 106 10.71 -12.64 18.00
N ALA A 107 10.01 -11.88 18.85
CA ALA A 107 10.09 -11.98 20.29
C ALA A 107 8.92 -12.68 20.96
N PHE A 108 7.74 -12.71 20.34
CA PHE A 108 6.54 -13.30 20.91
C PHE A 108 6.06 -14.55 20.16
N SER A 109 5.42 -15.48 20.91
CA SER A 109 4.64 -16.56 20.34
C SER A 109 3.34 -16.04 19.72
N GLN A 110 2.71 -16.82 18.84
CA GLN A 110 1.49 -16.44 18.11
C GLN A 110 0.32 -15.94 18.96
N GLU A 111 0.30 -16.28 20.25
CA GLU A 111 -0.75 -15.85 21.18
C GLU A 111 -0.82 -14.33 21.40
N TYR A 112 0.26 -13.61 21.14
CA TYR A 112 0.35 -12.15 21.34
C TYR A 112 0.05 -11.31 20.09
N LEU A 113 -0.37 -11.94 18.99
CA LEU A 113 -0.69 -11.25 17.73
C LEU A 113 -1.78 -10.18 17.91
N PHE A 114 -2.80 -10.48 18.73
CA PHE A 114 -3.86 -9.53 19.05
C PHE A 114 -3.34 -8.29 19.80
N ILE A 115 -2.37 -8.46 20.68
CA ILE A 115 -1.75 -7.35 21.41
C ILE A 115 -1.01 -6.43 20.46
N ALA A 116 -0.29 -6.98 19.48
CA ALA A 116 0.38 -6.18 18.44
C ALA A 116 -0.63 -5.36 17.61
N GLY A 117 -1.77 -5.94 17.25
CA GLY A 117 -2.85 -5.23 16.57
C GLY A 117 -3.39 -4.04 17.37
N TYR A 118 -3.66 -4.23 18.66
CA TYR A 118 -4.10 -3.13 19.55
C TYR A 118 -3.03 -2.04 19.70
N LEU A 119 -1.77 -2.42 19.82
CA LEU A 119 -0.67 -1.46 19.89
C LEU A 119 -0.55 -0.63 18.61
N ILE A 120 -0.72 -1.22 17.44
CA ILE A 120 -0.72 -0.51 16.16
C ILE A 120 -1.88 0.50 16.11
N ILE A 121 -3.10 0.10 16.50
CA ILE A 121 -4.25 1.01 16.56
C ILE A 121 -3.97 2.19 17.50
N PHE A 122 -3.38 1.93 18.65
CA PHE A 122 -3.00 2.96 19.62
C PHE A 122 -1.94 3.92 19.06
N VAL A 123 -0.95 3.40 18.36
CA VAL A 123 0.07 4.21 17.67
C VAL A 123 -0.54 5.10 16.60
N VAL A 124 -1.46 4.57 15.78
CA VAL A 124 -2.20 5.36 14.80
C VAL A 124 -2.95 6.50 15.47
N PHE A 125 -3.68 6.21 16.53
CA PHE A 125 -4.43 7.23 17.27
C PHE A 125 -3.52 8.33 17.83
N ILE A 126 -2.40 7.96 18.47
CA ILE A 126 -1.41 8.92 19.00
C ILE A 126 -0.81 9.75 17.87
N SER A 127 -0.44 9.13 16.74
CA SER A 127 0.15 9.87 15.61
C SER A 127 -0.79 10.91 15.03
N LEU A 128 -2.10 10.60 14.96
CA LEU A 128 -3.13 11.54 14.52
C LEU A 128 -3.31 12.70 15.49
N VAL A 129 -3.39 12.42 16.79
CA VAL A 129 -3.55 13.47 17.82
C VAL A 129 -2.36 14.41 17.85
N ILE A 130 -1.14 13.88 17.82
CA ILE A 130 0.09 14.70 17.81
C ILE A 130 0.17 15.52 16.52
N SER A 131 -0.17 14.94 15.37
CA SER A 131 -0.21 15.64 14.09
C SER A 131 -1.16 16.84 14.14
N TRP A 132 -2.35 16.65 14.70
CA TRP A 132 -3.32 17.73 14.89
C TRP A 132 -2.79 18.83 15.82
N MET A 133 -2.20 18.45 16.96
CA MET A 133 -1.63 19.43 17.91
C MET A 133 -0.51 20.27 17.31
N ILE A 134 0.31 19.69 16.43
CA ILE A 134 1.43 20.38 15.78
C ILE A 134 0.94 21.31 14.65
N SER A 135 -0.24 21.03 14.05
CA SER A 135 -0.73 21.77 12.90
C SER A 135 -1.24 23.17 13.23
N ASP A 136 -1.58 23.45 14.49
CA ASP A 136 -2.22 24.71 14.96
C ASP A 136 -3.50 25.09 14.19
N MET A 137 -4.20 24.10 13.64
CA MET A 137 -5.39 24.30 12.80
C MET A 137 -6.67 23.83 13.48
N PRO A 138 -7.83 24.41 13.07
CA PRO A 138 -9.11 23.85 13.45
C PRO A 138 -9.23 22.40 12.91
N PHE A 139 -9.88 21.54 13.67
CA PHE A 139 -9.99 20.10 13.37
C PHE A 139 -10.54 19.82 11.97
N GLU A 140 -11.54 20.58 11.51
CA GLU A 140 -12.15 20.41 10.19
C GLU A 140 -11.14 20.62 9.06
N LEU A 141 -10.30 21.66 9.17
CA LEU A 141 -9.29 21.97 8.17
C LEU A 141 -8.16 20.92 8.18
N TRP A 142 -7.69 20.54 9.36
CA TRP A 142 -6.70 19.49 9.54
C TRP A 142 -7.18 18.16 8.98
N TYR A 143 -8.46 17.80 9.23
CA TYR A 143 -9.05 16.56 8.72
C TYR A 143 -9.04 16.53 7.20
N HIS A 144 -9.47 17.62 6.53
CA HIS A 144 -9.49 17.69 5.08
C HIS A 144 -8.10 17.80 4.46
N GLU A 145 -7.21 18.60 5.02
CA GLU A 145 -5.92 18.91 4.41
C GLU A 145 -4.81 17.89 4.75
N ILE A 146 -4.89 17.22 5.90
CA ILE A 146 -3.85 16.28 6.33
C ILE A 146 -4.34 14.84 6.32
N MET A 147 -5.52 14.55 6.86
CA MET A 147 -5.99 13.18 6.97
C MET A 147 -6.53 12.64 5.65
N LEU A 148 -7.35 13.41 4.94
CA LEU A 148 -7.95 13.01 3.66
C LEU A 148 -7.02 13.23 2.47
N CYS A 149 -6.01 14.09 2.59
CA CYS A 149 -5.11 14.42 1.49
C CYS A 149 -4.47 13.15 0.87
N GLY A 150 -4.41 13.11 -0.45
CA GLY A 150 -3.98 11.94 -1.23
C GLY A 150 -5.12 10.96 -1.54
N VAL A 151 -6.05 10.74 -0.62
CA VAL A 151 -7.23 9.88 -0.83
C VAL A 151 -8.40 10.68 -1.40
N ASP A 152 -8.45 12.00 -1.19
CA ASP A 152 -9.48 12.91 -1.71
C ASP A 152 -9.72 12.75 -3.20
N LYS A 153 -8.66 12.75 -3.99
CA LYS A 153 -8.76 12.64 -5.45
C LYS A 153 -9.34 11.29 -5.87
N LEU A 154 -8.97 10.22 -5.15
CA LEU A 154 -9.51 8.89 -5.39
C LEU A 154 -11.00 8.86 -5.02
N SER A 155 -11.36 9.41 -3.86
CA SER A 155 -12.73 9.52 -3.39
C SER A 155 -13.59 10.37 -4.32
N MET A 156 -13.11 11.54 -4.74
CA MET A 156 -13.81 12.39 -5.71
C MET A 156 -14.04 11.68 -7.05
N SER A 157 -13.06 10.90 -7.53
CA SER A 157 -13.21 10.13 -8.76
C SER A 157 -14.28 9.05 -8.64
N ILE A 158 -14.35 8.36 -7.50
CA ILE A 158 -15.36 7.34 -7.24
C ILE A 158 -16.75 7.98 -7.07
N THR A 159 -16.82 9.11 -6.38
CA THR A 159 -18.07 9.83 -6.10
C THR A 159 -18.63 10.53 -7.33
N SER A 160 -17.77 11.06 -8.20
CA SER A 160 -18.21 11.66 -9.47
C SER A 160 -18.87 10.66 -10.43
N LEU A 161 -18.48 9.38 -10.30
CA LEU A 161 -19.11 8.27 -11.04
C LEU A 161 -20.46 7.85 -10.45
N SER A 162 -20.71 8.11 -9.16
CA SER A 162 -21.92 7.68 -8.44
C SER A 162 -23.00 8.72 -8.34
N ASN A 163 -22.68 10.02 -8.39
CA ASN A 163 -23.62 11.10 -8.12
C ASN A 163 -23.74 12.10 -9.27
N SER A 164 -24.90 12.06 -9.94
CA SER A 164 -25.36 13.12 -10.87
C SER A 164 -25.90 14.36 -10.14
N ASP A 165 -26.23 14.28 -8.86
CA ASP A 165 -27.01 15.32 -8.14
C ASP A 165 -26.25 16.24 -7.17
N GLY A 166 -24.92 16.15 -7.09
CA GLY A 166 -24.11 17.19 -6.42
C GLY A 166 -24.29 17.40 -4.89
N SER A 167 -25.21 16.69 -4.22
CA SER A 167 -25.38 16.82 -2.77
C SER A 167 -24.47 15.85 -2.02
N ARG A 168 -23.49 16.39 -1.29
CA ARG A 168 -22.64 15.58 -0.39
C ARG A 168 -23.49 15.03 0.77
N SER A 169 -23.76 13.74 0.73
CA SER A 169 -24.40 13.03 1.84
C SER A 169 -23.38 12.77 2.96
N TRP A 170 -23.81 12.83 4.23
CA TRP A 170 -22.96 12.53 5.39
C TRP A 170 -22.34 11.12 5.34
N TRP A 171 -22.97 10.17 4.70
CA TRP A 171 -22.43 8.84 4.42
C TRP A 171 -21.15 8.88 3.57
N MET A 172 -21.04 9.84 2.65
CA MET A 172 -19.84 10.04 1.86
C MET A 172 -18.65 10.47 2.70
N LEU A 173 -18.84 11.37 3.66
CA LEU A 173 -17.79 11.80 4.58
C LEU A 173 -17.27 10.64 5.44
N LEU A 174 -18.18 9.76 5.91
CA LEU A 174 -17.78 8.55 6.63
C LEU A 174 -17.00 7.58 5.73
N PHE A 175 -17.45 7.43 4.50
CA PHE A 175 -16.79 6.56 3.51
C PHE A 175 -15.40 7.07 3.16
N GLU A 176 -15.26 8.37 2.92
CA GLU A 176 -13.97 9.04 2.68
C GLU A 176 -13.01 8.85 3.86
N GLY A 177 -13.47 9.08 5.08
CA GLY A 177 -12.68 8.86 6.29
C GLY A 177 -12.26 7.40 6.47
N TYR A 178 -13.16 6.44 6.22
CA TYR A 178 -12.85 5.01 6.26
C TYR A 178 -11.77 4.64 5.25
N PHE A 179 -11.91 5.09 3.99
CA PHE A 179 -10.91 4.84 2.96
C PHE A 179 -9.57 5.46 3.30
N ALA A 180 -9.55 6.71 3.80
CA ALA A 180 -8.34 7.39 4.20
C ALA A 180 -7.60 6.63 5.30
N ILE A 181 -8.29 6.23 6.37
CA ILE A 181 -7.71 5.45 7.46
C ILE A 181 -7.19 4.10 6.95
N THR A 182 -7.97 3.42 6.13
CA THR A 182 -7.64 2.08 5.64
C THR A 182 -6.42 2.12 4.72
N ILE A 183 -6.39 3.00 3.73
CA ILE A 183 -5.29 3.07 2.75
C ILE A 183 -4.03 3.64 3.39
N LYS A 184 -4.15 4.66 4.25
CA LYS A 184 -3.01 5.39 4.81
C LYS A 184 -2.37 4.68 6.00
N PHE A 185 -3.16 3.97 6.81
CA PHE A 185 -2.68 3.39 8.07
C PHE A 185 -2.88 1.87 8.15
N VAL A 186 -4.09 1.37 7.91
CA VAL A 186 -4.39 -0.04 8.18
C VAL A 186 -3.69 -0.95 7.17
N ASN A 187 -3.87 -0.71 5.88
CA ASN A 187 -3.27 -1.55 4.84
C ASN A 187 -1.74 -1.61 4.91
N PRO A 188 -1.00 -0.47 5.03
CA PRO A 188 0.45 -0.54 5.14
C PRO A 188 0.92 -1.32 6.36
N ALA A 189 0.26 -1.17 7.52
CA ALA A 189 0.61 -1.91 8.72
C ALA A 189 0.40 -3.42 8.55
N VAL A 190 -0.76 -3.83 8.00
CA VAL A 190 -1.08 -5.24 7.74
C VAL A 190 -0.11 -5.84 6.71
N LEU A 191 0.16 -5.12 5.61
CA LEU A 191 1.08 -5.61 4.58
C LEU A 191 2.52 -5.73 5.09
N CYS A 192 3.00 -4.76 5.89
CA CYS A 192 4.30 -4.88 6.57
C CYS A 192 4.33 -6.10 7.49
N HIS A 193 3.27 -6.33 8.27
CA HIS A 193 3.20 -7.47 9.16
C HIS A 193 3.23 -8.80 8.39
N LEU A 194 2.46 -8.92 7.31
CA LEU A 194 2.43 -10.13 6.47
C LEU A 194 3.78 -10.41 5.82
N ILE A 195 4.47 -9.40 5.28
CA ILE A 195 5.80 -9.55 4.70
C ILE A 195 6.80 -10.07 5.74
N ILE A 196 6.79 -9.50 6.94
CA ILE A 196 7.72 -9.90 8.03
C ILE A 196 7.38 -11.31 8.52
N THR A 197 6.10 -11.66 8.61
CA THR A 197 5.65 -13.01 9.01
C THR A 197 6.09 -14.06 8.00
N ASN A 198 5.90 -13.80 6.70
CA ASN A 198 6.34 -14.69 5.63
C ASN A 198 7.87 -14.84 5.62
N LEU A 199 8.59 -13.71 5.79
CA LEU A 199 10.05 -13.74 5.89
C LEU A 199 10.55 -14.59 7.07
N LYS A 200 9.90 -14.50 8.23
CA LYS A 200 10.22 -15.33 9.38
C LYS A 200 9.95 -16.81 9.10
N ALA A 201 8.79 -17.12 8.50
CA ALA A 201 8.44 -18.49 8.16
C ALA A 201 9.48 -19.14 7.23
N ASP A 202 9.94 -18.43 6.21
CA ASP A 202 10.97 -18.92 5.28
C ASP A 202 12.37 -18.98 5.91
N LEU A 203 12.65 -18.18 6.95
CA LEU A 203 13.90 -18.27 7.71
C LEU A 203 13.91 -19.45 8.68
N ASP A 204 12.76 -19.77 9.29
CA ASP A 204 12.63 -20.88 10.24
C ASP A 204 12.62 -22.25 9.51
N VAL A 205 11.94 -22.34 8.37
CA VAL A 205 11.89 -23.55 7.53
C VAL A 205 12.01 -23.14 6.07
N PRO A 206 13.17 -23.31 5.42
CA PRO A 206 13.34 -22.98 4.01
C PRO A 206 12.31 -23.69 3.14
N TYR A 207 11.79 -22.99 2.13
CA TYR A 207 10.69 -23.47 1.28
C TYR A 207 10.91 -24.87 0.71
N ALA A 208 12.14 -25.23 0.39
CA ALA A 208 12.51 -26.56 -0.12
C ALA A 208 12.33 -27.71 0.91
N GLU A 209 12.22 -27.39 2.20
CA GLU A 209 12.09 -28.34 3.31
C GLU A 209 10.69 -28.35 3.92
N GLN A 210 9.77 -27.50 3.41
CA GLN A 210 8.39 -27.48 3.88
C GLN A 210 7.66 -28.75 3.45
N PRO A 211 6.92 -29.43 4.34
CA PRO A 211 6.10 -30.56 3.97
C PRO A 211 5.01 -30.11 2.99
N GLN A 212 5.01 -30.71 1.80
CA GLN A 212 4.00 -30.47 0.76
C GLN A 212 2.67 -31.14 1.11
#